data_255c609f071256d280ed26de5278bc48
#
_entry.id   255c609f071256d280ed26de5278bc48
#
_cell.length_a   1.000
_cell.length_b   1.000
_cell.length_c   1.000
_cell.angle_alpha   90.00
_cell.angle_beta   90.00
_cell.angle_gamma   90.00
#
_symmetry.space_group_name_H-M   'P 1'
#
loop_
_entity.id
_entity.type
_entity.pdbx_description
1 polymer ?
#
loop_
_entity_poly.entity_id
_entity_poly.type
_entity_poly.pdbx_seq_one_letter_code
_entity_poly.pdbx_strand_id
1 'polypeptide(L)'
;MKFRRLNADEIEVKVKQVKENGCVCLLYKTARTDMDLLDNAVGSENWQCEYEEIKGNMYCKIGIYNEKLGQWIWKQDCGIESREDGDGNEKKGEASDAFKRAGFKWGIGRELYTAPFIWIKSDVVPTKAAGNGYKLADPFAKFHVEKIEYADNGDIITLVIKDSKGNTVYTYGKNARNEPIKMAPKPQETERKLSDKAYNDIMAAQSIADLKSIYNAYAMSEPIVQLKDACTLRKAFLMEEPGPYDN
;
A
#
# COMPACT_ATOMS: atom_id res chain seq x y z
N MET A 1 -21.52 10.91 25.00
CA MET A 1 -20.06 10.63 25.05
C MET A 1 -19.50 10.80 23.67
N LYS A 2 -18.31 11.41 23.52
CA LYS A 2 -17.61 11.60 22.25
C LYS A 2 -16.13 11.31 22.48
N PHE A 3 -15.53 10.42 21.71
CA PHE A 3 -14.10 10.17 21.73
C PHE A 3 -13.37 11.29 20.96
N ARG A 4 -12.14 11.63 21.38
CA ARG A 4 -11.27 12.51 20.61
C ARG A 4 -10.85 11.83 19.31
N ARG A 5 -10.36 12.61 18.36
CA ARG A 5 -9.73 12.11 17.14
C ARG A 5 -8.37 11.50 17.46
N LEU A 6 -7.92 10.61 16.57
CA LEU A 6 -6.60 10.01 16.66
C LEU A 6 -5.50 11.04 16.40
N ASN A 7 -4.42 10.97 17.15
CA ASN A 7 -3.19 11.68 16.87
C ASN A 7 -2.37 10.96 15.77
N ALA A 8 -1.39 11.63 15.19
CA ALA A 8 -0.55 11.07 14.12
C ALA A 8 0.18 9.78 14.56
N ASP A 9 0.71 9.75 15.78
CA ASP A 9 1.44 8.64 16.39
C ASP A 9 0.56 7.42 16.75
N GLU A 10 -0.76 7.59 16.78
CA GLU A 10 -1.74 6.53 17.01
C GLU A 10 -2.21 5.84 15.71
N ILE A 11 -1.70 6.31 14.57
CA ILE A 11 -2.11 5.83 13.24
C ILE A 11 -0.95 5.10 12.55
N GLU A 12 -1.18 3.84 12.23
CA GLU A 12 -0.27 3.02 11.43
C GLU A 12 -0.56 3.17 9.94
N VAL A 13 0.49 3.22 9.12
CA VAL A 13 0.40 3.19 7.66
C VAL A 13 0.84 1.82 7.17
N LYS A 14 -0.06 1.07 6.54
CA LYS A 14 0.22 -0.27 6.00
C LYS A 14 0.08 -0.30 4.50
N VAL A 15 1.05 -0.95 3.84
CA VAL A 15 0.98 -1.23 2.40
C VAL A 15 -0.06 -2.33 2.18
N LYS A 16 -1.10 -2.02 1.42
CA LYS A 16 -2.19 -2.97 1.11
C LYS A 16 -1.94 -3.70 -0.20
N GLN A 17 -1.40 -3.02 -1.20
CA GLN A 17 -1.15 -3.59 -2.51
C GLN A 17 0.04 -2.89 -3.15
N VAL A 18 0.91 -3.66 -3.80
CA VAL A 18 2.03 -3.14 -4.60
C VAL A 18 1.79 -3.46 -6.08
N LYS A 19 2.03 -2.47 -6.93
CA LYS A 19 1.97 -2.57 -8.39
C LYS A 19 3.30 -2.09 -8.99
N GLU A 20 3.46 -2.22 -10.29
CA GLU A 20 4.66 -1.78 -11.02
C GLU A 20 4.99 -0.31 -10.74
N ASN A 21 4.00 0.55 -10.82
CA ASN A 21 4.15 2.00 -10.77
C ASN A 21 3.88 2.63 -9.39
N GLY A 22 3.75 1.81 -8.32
CA GLY A 22 3.55 2.31 -6.96
C GLY A 22 2.86 1.34 -6.03
N CYS A 23 2.44 1.85 -4.87
CA CYS A 23 1.71 1.07 -3.87
C CYS A 23 0.54 1.84 -3.28
N VAL A 24 -0.49 1.08 -2.91
CA VAL A 24 -1.65 1.57 -2.13
C VAL A 24 -1.34 1.37 -0.67
N CYS A 25 -1.51 2.43 0.12
CA CYS A 25 -1.44 2.36 1.58
C CYS A 25 -2.81 2.62 2.20
N LEU A 26 -3.01 2.07 3.39
CA LEU A 26 -4.18 2.31 4.22
C LEU A 26 -3.75 2.75 5.61
N LEU A 27 -4.58 3.54 6.25
CA LEU A 27 -4.43 3.96 7.64
C LEU A 27 -5.13 2.95 8.56
N TYR A 28 -4.46 2.59 9.63
CA TYR A 28 -4.95 1.67 10.66
C TYR A 28 -4.71 2.23 12.05
N LYS A 29 -5.40 1.71 13.02
CA LYS A 29 -5.13 1.88 14.44
C LYS A 29 -4.93 0.52 15.11
N THR A 30 -4.27 0.50 16.25
CA THR A 30 -4.13 -0.72 17.04
C THR A 30 -5.30 -0.89 18.03
N ALA A 31 -5.52 -2.11 18.52
CA ALA A 31 -6.47 -2.33 19.60
C ALA A 31 -6.04 -1.63 20.90
N ARG A 32 -4.72 -1.43 21.12
CA ARG A 32 -4.20 -0.68 22.28
C ARG A 32 -4.63 0.77 22.25
N THR A 33 -4.55 1.40 21.08
CA THR A 33 -5.07 2.76 20.87
C THR A 33 -6.54 2.88 21.26
N ASP A 34 -7.36 1.87 20.94
CA ASP A 34 -8.78 1.86 21.34
C ASP A 34 -8.94 1.72 22.85
N MET A 35 -8.15 0.87 23.51
CA MET A 35 -8.14 0.72 24.96
C MET A 35 -7.76 2.02 25.65
N ASP A 36 -6.68 2.66 25.23
CA ASP A 36 -6.22 3.95 25.76
C ASP A 36 -7.30 5.04 25.61
N LEU A 37 -8.02 5.06 24.48
CA LEU A 37 -9.11 6.00 24.25
C LEU A 37 -10.32 5.70 25.14
N LEU A 38 -10.64 4.44 25.39
CA LEU A 38 -11.69 4.03 26.33
C LEU A 38 -11.31 4.42 27.76
N ASP A 39 -10.12 4.08 28.20
CA ASP A 39 -9.61 4.44 29.54
C ASP A 39 -9.65 5.95 29.77
N ASN A 40 -9.19 6.72 28.79
CA ASN A 40 -9.18 8.18 28.89
C ASN A 40 -10.60 8.82 28.85
N ALA A 41 -11.55 8.19 28.17
CA ALA A 41 -12.88 8.77 27.98
C ALA A 41 -13.85 8.44 29.09
N VAL A 42 -13.74 7.25 29.69
CA VAL A 42 -14.72 6.76 30.66
C VAL A 42 -14.09 6.20 31.95
N GLY A 43 -12.78 5.99 31.99
CA GLY A 43 -12.10 5.26 33.08
C GLY A 43 -12.04 3.77 32.81
N SER A 44 -10.95 3.11 33.19
CA SER A 44 -10.72 1.69 32.93
C SER A 44 -11.74 0.76 33.59
N GLU A 45 -12.40 1.21 34.67
CA GLU A 45 -13.41 0.49 35.40
C GLU A 45 -14.83 0.63 34.82
N ASN A 46 -15.03 1.57 33.90
CA ASN A 46 -16.34 1.89 33.31
C ASN A 46 -16.54 1.37 31.90
N TRP A 47 -15.61 0.54 31.42
CA TRP A 47 -15.79 -0.23 30.19
C TRP A 47 -15.32 -1.68 30.38
N GLN A 48 -15.85 -2.57 29.57
CA GLN A 48 -15.45 -3.97 29.54
C GLN A 48 -15.67 -4.55 28.15
N CYS A 49 -15.02 -5.68 27.83
CA CYS A 49 -15.26 -6.38 26.57
C CYS A 49 -15.44 -7.87 26.83
N GLU A 50 -16.23 -8.48 25.95
CA GLU A 50 -16.45 -9.92 25.90
C GLU A 50 -16.28 -10.40 24.48
N TYR A 51 -15.79 -11.64 24.35
CA TYR A 51 -15.61 -12.31 23.07
C TYR A 51 -16.53 -13.53 22.99
N GLU A 52 -17.12 -13.74 21.81
CA GLU A 52 -18.00 -14.85 21.53
C GLU A 52 -17.75 -15.36 20.12
N GLU A 53 -17.68 -16.68 19.98
CA GLU A 53 -17.64 -17.28 18.65
C GLU A 53 -19.06 -17.53 18.14
N ILE A 54 -19.40 -16.90 17.01
CA ILE A 54 -20.69 -17.06 16.35
C ILE A 54 -20.44 -17.55 14.92
N LYS A 55 -20.88 -18.77 14.61
CA LYS A 55 -20.75 -19.40 13.28
C LYS A 55 -19.30 -19.43 12.77
N GLY A 56 -18.37 -19.72 13.65
CA GLY A 56 -16.94 -19.83 13.31
C GLY A 56 -16.21 -18.48 13.20
N ASN A 57 -16.86 -17.36 13.52
CA ASN A 57 -16.23 -16.03 13.50
C ASN A 57 -16.18 -15.46 14.93
N MET A 58 -15.09 -14.77 15.24
CA MET A 58 -14.90 -14.12 16.52
C MET A 58 -15.63 -12.77 16.56
N TYR A 59 -16.55 -12.64 17.49
CA TYR A 59 -17.23 -11.37 17.80
C TYR A 59 -16.65 -10.79 19.08
N CYS A 60 -16.51 -9.47 19.09
CA CYS A 60 -16.20 -8.71 20.30
C CYS A 60 -17.35 -7.74 20.57
N LYS A 61 -17.84 -7.73 21.81
CA LYS A 61 -18.74 -6.69 22.29
C LYS A 61 -18.03 -5.85 23.33
N ILE A 62 -18.14 -4.52 23.19
CA ILE A 62 -17.62 -3.54 24.14
C ILE A 62 -18.80 -2.92 24.86
N GLY A 63 -18.80 -3.03 26.17
CA GLY A 63 -19.77 -2.41 27.07
C GLY A 63 -19.18 -1.16 27.69
N ILE A 64 -20.00 -0.10 27.76
CA ILE A 64 -19.67 1.12 28.50
C ILE A 64 -20.82 1.39 29.48
N TYR A 65 -20.48 1.64 30.75
CA TYR A 65 -21.47 1.97 31.76
C TYR A 65 -22.04 3.37 31.52
N ASN A 66 -23.35 3.46 31.49
CA ASN A 66 -24.03 4.74 31.38
C ASN A 66 -24.62 5.12 32.74
N GLU A 67 -23.98 6.03 33.44
CA GLU A 67 -24.40 6.50 34.77
C GLU A 67 -25.82 7.06 34.79
N LYS A 68 -26.22 7.80 33.72
CA LYS A 68 -27.58 8.41 33.66
C LYS A 68 -28.70 7.37 33.56
N LEU A 69 -28.39 6.24 32.94
CA LEU A 69 -29.36 5.13 32.79
C LEU A 69 -29.18 4.02 33.81
N GLY A 70 -28.06 4.05 34.57
CA GLY A 70 -27.72 3.02 35.54
C GLY A 70 -27.48 1.64 34.91
N GLN A 71 -27.03 1.58 33.67
CA GLN A 71 -26.89 0.31 32.96
C GLN A 71 -25.71 0.29 31.96
N TRP A 72 -25.27 -0.91 31.64
CA TRP A 72 -24.27 -1.15 30.58
C TRP A 72 -24.92 -1.05 29.20
N ILE A 73 -24.29 -0.28 28.31
CA ILE A 73 -24.65 -0.21 26.89
C ILE A 73 -23.63 -0.97 26.10
N TRP A 74 -24.07 -1.88 25.24
CA TRP A 74 -23.19 -2.79 24.50
C TRP A 74 -23.23 -2.53 22.99
N LYS A 75 -22.09 -2.62 22.36
CA LYS A 75 -21.95 -2.64 20.88
C LYS A 75 -21.00 -3.74 20.47
N GLN A 76 -21.39 -4.50 19.46
CA GLN A 76 -20.71 -5.70 19.01
C GLN A 76 -20.35 -5.62 17.53
N ASP A 77 -19.21 -6.20 17.16
CA ASP A 77 -18.84 -6.43 15.76
C ASP A 77 -17.98 -7.69 15.62
N CYS A 78 -17.88 -8.18 14.39
CA CYS A 78 -17.17 -9.39 14.00
C CYS A 78 -15.76 -9.05 13.52
N GLY A 79 -14.75 -9.82 13.93
CA GLY A 79 -13.43 -9.81 13.36
C GLY A 79 -13.39 -10.56 12.01
N ILE A 80 -12.33 -10.31 11.26
CA ILE A 80 -12.00 -11.05 10.05
C ILE A 80 -10.65 -11.71 10.26
N GLU A 81 -10.59 -13.02 10.07
CA GLU A 81 -9.36 -13.77 10.13
C GLU A 81 -8.37 -13.26 9.05
N SER A 82 -7.15 -12.92 9.47
CA SER A 82 -6.09 -12.54 8.54
C SER A 82 -5.56 -13.79 7.86
N ARG A 83 -5.68 -13.88 6.55
CA ARG A 83 -5.12 -14.99 5.75
C ARG A 83 -3.64 -14.78 5.37
N GLU A 84 -3.05 -13.68 5.78
CA GLU A 84 -1.72 -13.28 5.31
C GLU A 84 -0.58 -13.73 6.22
N ASP A 85 -0.85 -14.12 7.46
CA ASP A 85 0.21 -14.24 8.46
C ASP A 85 0.77 -15.65 8.65
N GLY A 86 0.21 -16.72 8.09
CA GLY A 86 0.79 -18.09 8.08
C GLY A 86 1.51 -18.60 9.36
N ASP A 87 1.60 -17.75 10.39
CA ASP A 87 2.40 -17.94 11.60
C ASP A 87 1.59 -18.44 12.82
N GLY A 88 0.33 -18.86 12.62
CA GLY A 88 -0.54 -19.32 13.72
C GLY A 88 -1.10 -18.21 14.62
N ASN A 89 -0.96 -16.95 14.18
CA ASN A 89 -1.49 -15.77 14.88
C ASN A 89 -2.87 -15.31 14.34
N GLU A 90 -3.47 -16.08 13.44
CA GLU A 90 -4.72 -15.71 12.75
C GLU A 90 -5.85 -15.42 13.74
N LYS A 91 -6.04 -16.29 14.75
CA LYS A 91 -7.07 -16.12 15.79
C LYS A 91 -6.83 -14.89 16.67
N LYS A 92 -5.57 -14.59 16.98
CA LYS A 92 -5.21 -13.38 17.72
C LYS A 92 -5.46 -12.12 16.89
N GLY A 93 -5.18 -12.20 15.59
CA GLY A 93 -5.48 -11.14 14.61
C GLY A 93 -6.98 -10.88 14.51
N GLU A 94 -7.79 -11.96 14.44
CA GLU A 94 -9.25 -11.91 14.38
C GLU A 94 -9.86 -11.25 15.62
N ALA A 95 -9.43 -11.67 16.82
CA ALA A 95 -9.90 -11.08 18.08
C ALA A 95 -9.56 -9.58 18.18
N SER A 96 -8.33 -9.20 17.80
CA SER A 96 -7.91 -7.80 17.75
C SER A 96 -8.69 -7.00 16.71
N ASP A 97 -9.04 -7.59 15.59
CA ASP A 97 -9.87 -6.94 14.56
C ASP A 97 -11.32 -6.78 15.06
N ALA A 98 -11.91 -7.80 15.69
CA ALA A 98 -13.24 -7.74 16.29
C ALA A 98 -13.34 -6.59 17.33
N PHE A 99 -12.32 -6.44 18.18
CA PHE A 99 -12.25 -5.34 19.16
C PHE A 99 -12.23 -3.97 18.49
N LYS A 100 -11.34 -3.74 17.52
CA LYS A 100 -11.25 -2.48 16.79
C LYS A 100 -12.56 -2.12 16.07
N ARG A 101 -13.25 -3.13 15.52
CA ARG A 101 -14.54 -2.95 14.84
C ARG A 101 -15.67 -2.62 15.83
N ALA A 102 -15.68 -3.26 16.99
CA ALA A 102 -16.60 -2.90 18.07
C ALA A 102 -16.34 -1.47 18.57
N GLY A 103 -15.06 -1.08 18.74
CA GLY A 103 -14.65 0.30 19.07
C GLY A 103 -15.11 1.32 18.02
N PHE A 104 -15.05 0.96 16.75
CA PHE A 104 -15.56 1.79 15.66
C PHE A 104 -17.06 2.08 15.80
N LYS A 105 -17.87 1.12 16.27
CA LYS A 105 -19.30 1.35 16.56
C LYS A 105 -19.51 2.35 17.69
N TRP A 106 -18.57 2.47 18.59
CA TRP A 106 -18.56 3.50 19.65
C TRP A 106 -18.09 4.88 19.14
N GLY A 107 -17.50 4.95 17.95
CA GLY A 107 -17.03 6.18 17.34
C GLY A 107 -15.51 6.34 17.37
N ILE A 108 -14.77 5.35 17.85
CA ILE A 108 -13.31 5.38 17.93
C ILE A 108 -12.69 5.15 16.56
N GLY A 109 -11.93 6.10 16.06
CA GLY A 109 -11.18 5.99 14.81
C GLY A 109 -12.01 6.03 13.53
N ARG A 110 -13.27 6.51 13.58
CA ARG A 110 -14.13 6.64 12.40
C ARG A 110 -13.55 7.56 11.34
N GLU A 111 -12.77 8.54 11.73
CA GLU A 111 -12.07 9.47 10.85
C GLU A 111 -11.15 8.77 9.86
N LEU A 112 -10.62 7.58 10.17
CA LEU A 112 -9.77 6.82 9.25
C LEU A 112 -10.50 6.40 7.95
N TYR A 113 -11.85 6.33 8.00
CA TYR A 113 -12.65 6.04 6.81
C TYR A 113 -12.83 7.25 5.88
N THR A 114 -12.43 8.43 6.32
CA THR A 114 -12.41 9.65 5.50
C THR A 114 -11.05 9.88 4.84
N ALA A 115 -10.11 8.94 5.03
CA ALA A 115 -8.78 9.02 4.45
C ALA A 115 -8.86 9.12 2.91
N PRO A 116 -8.05 9.98 2.29
CA PRO A 116 -7.92 10.03 0.85
C PRO A 116 -7.36 8.69 0.33
N PHE A 117 -7.53 8.43 -0.97
CA PHE A 117 -6.83 7.31 -1.60
C PHE A 117 -5.32 7.55 -1.58
N ILE A 118 -4.61 6.77 -0.77
CA ILE A 118 -3.17 6.91 -0.56
C ILE A 118 -2.45 6.07 -1.60
N TRP A 119 -1.96 6.74 -2.66
CA TRP A 119 -1.13 6.15 -3.69
C TRP A 119 0.27 6.75 -3.63
N ILE A 120 1.27 5.92 -3.37
CA ILE A 120 2.68 6.30 -3.38
C ILE A 120 3.32 5.75 -4.66
N LYS A 121 3.85 6.64 -5.50
CA LYS A 121 4.45 6.28 -6.77
C LYS A 121 5.77 5.54 -6.62
N SER A 122 6.14 4.71 -7.59
CA SER A 122 7.40 3.94 -7.58
C SER A 122 8.66 4.80 -7.75
N ASP A 123 8.52 6.02 -8.22
CA ASP A 123 9.60 7.01 -8.26
C ASP A 123 9.88 7.65 -6.88
N VAL A 124 8.95 7.50 -5.93
CA VAL A 124 9.10 7.90 -4.52
C VAL A 124 9.51 6.70 -3.67
N VAL A 125 8.78 5.59 -3.77
CA VAL A 125 9.04 4.32 -3.08
C VAL A 125 9.19 3.21 -4.13
N PRO A 126 10.44 2.80 -4.45
CA PRO A 126 10.70 1.85 -5.52
C PRO A 126 10.01 0.51 -5.33
N THR A 127 9.53 -0.03 -6.44
CA THR A 127 8.91 -1.35 -6.54
C THR A 127 9.76 -2.26 -7.42
N LYS A 128 9.62 -3.58 -7.26
CA LYS A 128 10.28 -4.59 -8.11
C LYS A 128 9.34 -5.75 -8.40
N ALA A 129 9.55 -6.40 -9.53
CA ALA A 129 8.82 -7.61 -9.88
C ALA A 129 9.07 -8.75 -8.86
N ALA A 130 8.05 -9.51 -8.56
CA ALA A 130 8.11 -10.66 -7.64
C ALA A 130 7.05 -11.69 -8.03
N GLY A 131 7.48 -12.81 -8.60
CA GLY A 131 6.56 -13.82 -9.13
C GLY A 131 5.61 -13.21 -10.18
N ASN A 132 4.32 -13.43 -9.99
CA ASN A 132 3.28 -12.89 -10.89
C ASN A 132 2.82 -11.47 -10.51
N GLY A 133 3.53 -10.78 -9.61
CA GLY A 133 3.17 -9.44 -9.13
C GLY A 133 4.37 -8.56 -8.82
N TYR A 134 4.15 -7.61 -7.92
CA TYR A 134 5.16 -6.63 -7.52
C TYR A 134 5.24 -6.56 -6.00
N LYS A 135 6.43 -6.22 -5.49
CA LYS A 135 6.68 -5.92 -4.08
C LYS A 135 7.51 -4.64 -3.96
N LEU A 136 7.59 -4.07 -2.76
CA LEU A 136 8.51 -2.98 -2.50
C LEU A 136 9.96 -3.46 -2.73
N ALA A 137 10.79 -2.60 -3.30
CA ALA A 137 12.22 -2.90 -3.51
C ALA A 137 12.92 -3.11 -2.16
N ASP A 138 12.61 -2.27 -1.17
CA ASP A 138 13.01 -2.45 0.21
C ASP A 138 11.90 -3.22 0.98
N PRO A 139 12.14 -4.48 1.39
CA PRO A 139 11.16 -5.27 2.14
C PRO A 139 10.94 -4.76 3.57
N PHE A 140 11.82 -3.91 4.08
CA PHE A 140 11.75 -3.32 5.42
C PHE A 140 11.22 -1.89 5.44
N ALA A 141 10.74 -1.40 4.28
CA ALA A 141 10.16 -0.06 4.20
C ALA A 141 8.99 0.08 5.18
N LYS A 142 9.09 1.08 6.04
CA LYS A 142 8.05 1.45 7.01
C LYS A 142 7.66 2.89 6.79
N PHE A 143 6.38 3.16 7.02
CA PHE A 143 5.79 4.48 6.89
C PHE A 143 5.08 4.85 8.18
N HIS A 144 5.02 6.15 8.46
CA HIS A 144 4.29 6.71 9.60
C HIS A 144 3.59 8.01 9.20
N VAL A 145 2.54 8.33 9.91
CA VAL A 145 1.88 9.62 9.79
C VAL A 145 2.69 10.66 10.53
N GLU A 146 3.21 11.65 9.82
CA GLU A 146 3.93 12.79 10.42
C GLU A 146 2.96 13.87 10.86
N LYS A 147 1.94 14.13 10.03
CA LYS A 147 0.96 15.19 10.29
C LYS A 147 -0.42 14.74 9.83
N ILE A 148 -1.42 15.01 10.65
CA ILE A 148 -2.83 14.82 10.31
C ILE A 148 -3.64 15.99 10.90
N GLU A 149 -4.59 16.49 10.13
CA GLU A 149 -5.53 17.50 10.58
C GLU A 149 -6.94 17.11 10.14
N TYR A 150 -7.91 17.47 10.97
CA TYR A 150 -9.30 17.14 10.79
C TYR A 150 -10.18 18.37 10.68
N ALA A 151 -11.21 18.30 9.85
CA ALA A 151 -12.29 19.27 9.86
C ALA A 151 -13.21 19.05 11.09
N ASP A 152 -14.09 19.99 11.36
CA ASP A 152 -15.04 19.93 12.49
C ASP A 152 -15.94 18.67 12.43
N ASN A 153 -16.34 18.26 11.22
CA ASN A 153 -17.11 17.03 10.99
C ASN A 153 -16.30 15.75 11.18
N GLY A 154 -14.96 15.85 11.29
CA GLY A 154 -14.03 14.75 11.51
C GLY A 154 -13.37 14.20 10.25
N ASP A 155 -13.62 14.79 9.09
CA ASP A 155 -12.93 14.38 7.87
C ASP A 155 -11.45 14.78 7.90
N ILE A 156 -10.60 13.92 7.36
CA ILE A 156 -9.17 14.22 7.20
C ILE A 156 -9.02 15.27 6.11
N ILE A 157 -8.48 16.44 6.47
CA ILE A 157 -8.24 17.58 5.56
C ILE A 157 -6.77 17.79 5.24
N THR A 158 -5.86 17.23 6.06
CA THR A 158 -4.42 17.27 5.84
C THR A 158 -3.83 15.93 6.27
N LEU A 159 -2.95 15.38 5.45
CA LEU A 159 -2.21 14.15 5.75
C LEU A 159 -0.80 14.23 5.14
N VAL A 160 0.22 14.00 5.96
CA VAL A 160 1.62 13.87 5.55
C VAL A 160 2.13 12.54 6.05
N ILE A 161 2.67 11.73 5.14
CA ILE A 161 3.28 10.43 5.45
C ILE A 161 4.77 10.49 5.13
N LYS A 162 5.59 10.01 6.05
CA LYS A 162 7.04 9.88 5.90
C LYS A 162 7.49 8.42 5.98
N ASP A 163 8.65 8.15 5.38
CA ASP A 163 9.36 6.89 5.55
C ASP A 163 10.19 6.90 6.86
N SER A 164 10.79 5.77 7.20
CA SER A 164 11.66 5.62 8.39
C SER A 164 12.93 6.48 8.35
N LYS A 165 13.26 7.07 7.21
CA LYS A 165 14.41 7.98 7.01
C LYS A 165 14.01 9.46 7.12
N GLY A 166 12.73 9.74 7.41
CA GLY A 166 12.17 11.08 7.52
C GLY A 166 11.86 11.75 6.17
N ASN A 167 11.89 11.00 5.05
CA ASN A 167 11.52 11.56 3.76
C ASN A 167 10.00 11.55 3.60
N THR A 168 9.42 12.64 3.13
CA THR A 168 8.01 12.72 2.80
C THR A 168 7.71 11.87 1.56
N VAL A 169 6.79 10.92 1.68
CA VAL A 169 6.40 9.99 0.61
C VAL A 169 4.98 10.22 0.10
N TYR A 170 4.15 10.91 0.88
CA TYR A 170 2.78 11.25 0.49
C TYR A 170 2.30 12.52 1.19
N THR A 171 1.57 13.35 0.46
CA THR A 171 0.92 14.56 1.00
C THR A 171 -0.51 14.69 0.48
N TYR A 172 -1.40 15.16 1.34
CA TYR A 172 -2.78 15.49 1.02
C TYR A 172 -3.23 16.76 1.74
N GLY A 173 -4.03 17.58 1.07
CA GLY A 173 -4.60 18.80 1.63
C GLY A 173 -3.74 20.05 1.42
N LYS A 174 -4.35 21.20 1.67
CA LYS A 174 -3.72 22.51 1.42
C LYS A 174 -2.52 22.77 2.34
N ASN A 175 -2.62 22.36 3.60
CA ASN A 175 -1.58 22.58 4.60
C ASN A 175 -0.39 21.62 4.50
N ALA A 176 -0.45 20.65 3.59
CA ALA A 176 0.61 19.69 3.32
C ALA A 176 1.46 20.05 2.10
N ARG A 177 1.06 21.04 1.29
CA ARG A 177 1.71 21.38 0.00
C ARG A 177 3.14 21.88 0.12
N ASN A 178 3.54 22.37 1.30
CA ASN A 178 4.91 22.86 1.54
C ASN A 178 5.89 21.75 1.96
N GLU A 179 5.43 20.52 2.09
CA GLU A 179 6.28 19.34 2.38
C GLU A 179 6.76 18.73 1.06
N PRO A 180 8.02 18.91 0.65
CA PRO A 180 8.52 18.37 -0.60
C PRO A 180 8.57 16.83 -0.52
N ILE A 181 7.96 16.17 -1.49
CA ILE A 181 8.11 14.72 -1.67
C ILE A 181 9.50 14.48 -2.26
N LYS A 182 10.34 13.76 -1.51
CA LYS A 182 11.65 13.37 -1.97
C LYS A 182 11.51 12.16 -2.91
N MET A 183 11.75 12.41 -4.19
CA MET A 183 11.83 11.35 -5.18
C MET A 183 12.97 10.38 -4.84
N ALA A 184 12.72 9.09 -4.95
CA ALA A 184 13.79 8.12 -4.92
C ALA A 184 14.77 8.43 -6.06
N PRO A 185 16.09 8.27 -5.87
CA PRO A 185 17.02 8.37 -6.97
C PRO A 185 16.55 7.37 -8.03
N LYS A 186 16.34 7.86 -9.26
CA LYS A 186 16.09 6.94 -10.37
C LYS A 186 17.18 5.87 -10.27
N PRO A 187 16.83 4.57 -10.39
CA PRO A 187 17.87 3.56 -10.57
C PRO A 187 18.77 4.14 -11.65
N GLN A 188 20.04 4.34 -11.34
CA GLN A 188 21.01 4.58 -12.40
C GLN A 188 20.87 3.33 -13.29
N GLU A 189 20.15 3.47 -14.40
CA GLU A 189 20.40 2.64 -15.54
C GLU A 189 21.91 2.86 -15.77
N THR A 190 22.72 1.98 -15.19
CA THR A 190 24.00 1.71 -15.81
C THR A 190 23.58 1.43 -17.24
N GLU A 191 23.99 2.30 -18.16
CA GLU A 191 23.82 2.11 -19.59
C GLU A 191 24.56 0.80 -19.96
N ARG A 192 23.93 -0.32 -19.62
CA ARG A 192 24.34 -1.59 -20.20
C ARG A 192 23.94 -1.47 -21.66
N LYS A 193 24.92 -1.15 -22.48
CA LYS A 193 24.78 -1.19 -23.93
C LYS A 193 24.44 -2.63 -24.32
N LEU A 194 23.61 -2.77 -25.33
CA LEU A 194 23.36 -4.04 -25.98
C LEU A 194 24.73 -4.64 -26.38
N SER A 195 24.94 -5.93 -26.16
CA SER A 195 26.21 -6.56 -26.61
C SER A 195 26.33 -6.47 -28.13
N ASP A 196 27.56 -6.33 -28.62
CA ASP A 196 27.83 -6.27 -30.07
C ASP A 196 27.26 -7.49 -30.79
N LYS A 197 27.28 -8.65 -30.13
CA LYS A 197 26.74 -9.88 -30.69
C LYS A 197 25.22 -9.77 -30.86
N ALA A 198 24.48 -9.38 -29.81
CA ALA A 198 23.02 -9.23 -29.88
C ALA A 198 22.62 -8.17 -30.92
N TYR A 199 23.35 -7.06 -30.98
CA TYR A 199 23.13 -6.01 -31.98
C TYR A 199 23.33 -6.53 -33.41
N ASN A 200 24.43 -7.25 -33.67
CA ASN A 200 24.74 -7.79 -35.00
C ASN A 200 23.71 -8.86 -35.42
N ASP A 201 23.28 -9.74 -34.51
CA ASP A 201 22.27 -10.75 -34.78
C ASP A 201 20.91 -10.09 -35.14
N ILE A 202 20.54 -9.02 -34.44
CA ILE A 202 19.32 -8.25 -34.75
C ILE A 202 19.42 -7.60 -36.14
N MET A 203 20.53 -6.97 -36.45
CA MET A 203 20.75 -6.30 -37.74
C MET A 203 20.86 -7.29 -38.91
N ALA A 204 21.27 -8.53 -38.66
CA ALA A 204 21.29 -9.60 -39.63
C ALA A 204 19.95 -10.29 -39.89
N ALA A 205 18.93 -10.04 -39.09
CA ALA A 205 17.61 -10.64 -39.26
C ALA A 205 17.02 -10.29 -40.63
N GLN A 206 16.54 -11.31 -41.36
CA GLN A 206 16.01 -11.15 -42.74
C GLN A 206 14.48 -11.15 -42.77
N SER A 207 13.83 -11.51 -41.64
CA SER A 207 12.39 -11.53 -41.52
C SER A 207 11.91 -11.09 -40.13
N ILE A 208 10.63 -10.71 -40.01
CA ILE A 208 10.01 -10.43 -38.73
C ILE A 208 9.97 -11.67 -37.82
N ALA A 209 9.89 -12.86 -38.43
CA ALA A 209 9.93 -14.13 -37.68
C ALA A 209 11.32 -14.37 -37.06
N ASP A 210 12.39 -14.14 -37.83
CA ASP A 210 13.78 -14.20 -37.32
C ASP A 210 13.98 -13.21 -36.20
N LEU A 211 13.55 -11.98 -36.39
CA LEU A 211 13.65 -10.91 -35.40
C LEU A 211 12.97 -11.27 -34.08
N LYS A 212 11.80 -11.90 -34.14
CA LYS A 212 11.09 -12.38 -32.94
C LYS A 212 11.84 -13.52 -32.24
N SER A 213 12.45 -14.42 -32.99
CA SER A 213 13.26 -15.52 -32.45
C SER A 213 14.50 -14.98 -31.74
N ILE A 214 15.21 -14.03 -32.36
CA ILE A 214 16.39 -13.37 -31.79
C ILE A 214 16.01 -12.59 -30.53
N TYR A 215 14.92 -11.83 -30.57
CA TYR A 215 14.41 -11.14 -29.37
C TYR A 215 14.21 -12.09 -28.18
N ASN A 216 13.53 -13.22 -28.40
CA ASN A 216 13.28 -14.19 -27.35
C ASN A 216 14.56 -14.83 -26.81
N ALA A 217 15.56 -15.06 -27.67
CA ALA A 217 16.85 -15.62 -27.27
C ALA A 217 17.66 -14.68 -26.34
N TYR A 218 17.53 -13.38 -26.55
CA TYR A 218 18.28 -12.36 -25.80
C TYR A 218 17.50 -11.69 -24.67
N ALA A 219 16.19 -11.90 -24.57
CA ALA A 219 15.32 -11.19 -23.62
C ALA A 219 15.70 -11.37 -22.14
N MET A 220 16.38 -12.48 -21.78
CA MET A 220 16.82 -12.77 -20.40
C MET A 220 18.27 -12.35 -20.11
N SER A 221 19.08 -12.08 -21.13
CA SER A 221 20.51 -11.83 -20.99
C SER A 221 20.93 -10.39 -21.32
N GLU A 222 20.14 -9.68 -22.10
CA GLU A 222 20.43 -8.34 -22.58
C GLU A 222 19.53 -7.27 -21.96
N PRO A 223 19.95 -5.99 -21.95
CA PRO A 223 19.11 -4.89 -21.48
C PRO A 223 17.85 -4.75 -22.33
N ILE A 224 16.71 -4.98 -21.69
CA ILE A 224 15.42 -5.14 -22.39
C ILE A 224 14.97 -3.90 -23.18
N VAL A 225 15.32 -2.70 -22.73
CA VAL A 225 14.96 -1.44 -23.41
C VAL A 225 15.76 -1.34 -24.72
N GLN A 226 17.07 -1.45 -24.65
CA GLN A 226 17.97 -1.37 -25.80
C GLN A 226 17.71 -2.51 -26.81
N LEU A 227 17.37 -3.71 -26.30
CA LEU A 227 16.97 -4.84 -27.12
C LEU A 227 15.69 -4.55 -27.92
N LYS A 228 14.68 -3.96 -27.26
CA LYS A 228 13.42 -3.55 -27.91
C LYS A 228 13.64 -2.45 -28.93
N ASP A 229 14.44 -1.45 -28.62
CA ASP A 229 14.72 -0.32 -29.50
C ASP A 229 15.43 -0.80 -30.77
N ALA A 230 16.46 -1.65 -30.64
CA ALA A 230 17.16 -2.24 -31.78
C ALA A 230 16.25 -3.11 -32.65
N CYS A 231 15.41 -3.95 -32.03
CA CYS A 231 14.44 -4.76 -32.74
C CYS A 231 13.38 -3.90 -33.47
N THR A 232 12.94 -2.80 -32.87
CA THR A 232 11.98 -1.88 -33.46
C THR A 232 12.57 -1.18 -34.67
N LEU A 233 13.82 -0.74 -34.61
CA LEU A 233 14.56 -0.16 -35.71
C LEU A 233 14.70 -1.14 -36.88
N ARG A 234 15.12 -2.37 -36.62
CA ARG A 234 15.27 -3.40 -37.67
C ARG A 234 13.94 -3.80 -38.26
N LYS A 235 12.88 -3.88 -37.43
CA LYS A 235 11.53 -4.16 -37.91
C LYS A 235 11.04 -3.09 -38.90
N ALA A 236 11.24 -1.82 -38.61
CA ALA A 236 10.88 -0.73 -39.48
C ALA A 236 11.60 -0.87 -40.85
N PHE A 237 12.90 -1.15 -40.84
CA PHE A 237 13.67 -1.40 -42.05
C PHE A 237 13.13 -2.57 -42.89
N LEU A 238 12.82 -3.71 -42.26
CA LEU A 238 12.24 -4.89 -42.94
C LEU A 238 10.84 -4.66 -43.50
N MET A 239 10.12 -3.63 -43.02
CA MET A 239 8.80 -3.26 -43.54
C MET A 239 8.87 -2.21 -44.67
N GLU A 240 10.00 -1.50 -44.81
CA GLU A 240 10.24 -0.48 -45.82
C GLU A 240 10.90 -1.05 -47.09
N GLU A 241 11.54 -2.25 -47.03
CA GLU A 241 12.04 -2.90 -48.24
C GLU A 241 10.85 -3.36 -49.12
N PRO A 242 10.70 -2.83 -50.36
CA PRO A 242 9.73 -3.37 -51.29
C PRO A 242 10.05 -4.82 -51.62
N GLY A 243 9.04 -5.68 -51.48
CA GLY A 243 9.16 -7.09 -51.78
C GLY A 243 9.69 -7.28 -53.22
N PRO A 244 10.38 -8.40 -53.54
CA PRO A 244 11.02 -8.61 -54.83
C PRO A 244 10.08 -8.80 -56.04
N TYR A 245 8.82 -8.47 -55.88
CA TYR A 245 7.78 -8.59 -56.95
C TYR A 245 6.83 -7.40 -56.99
N ASP A 246 7.33 -6.25 -57.45
CA ASP A 246 6.50 -5.22 -58.06
C ASP A 246 7.25 -4.71 -59.31
N ASN A 247 7.11 -5.48 -60.38
CA ASN A 247 7.33 -5.06 -61.77
C ASN A 247 6.17 -5.59 -62.64
#